data_90074beacdc9000dedd8a1436f8c2de3
#
_entry.id   90074beacdc9000dedd8a1436f8c2de3
#
_cell.length_a   1.000
_cell.length_b   1.000
_cell.length_c   1.000
_cell.angle_alpha   90.00
_cell.angle_beta   90.00
_cell.angle_gamma   90.00
#
_symmetry.space_group_name_H-M   'P 1'
#
loop_
_entity.id
_entity.type
_entity.pdbx_description
1 polymer ?
#
loop_
_entity_poly.entity_id
_entity_poly.type
_entity_poly.pdbx_seq_one_letter_code
_entity_poly.pdbx_strand_id
1 'polypeptide(L)'
;FHLHPETEVLDEARDSRAFFDYRIRDRRKVKQIIAESHYRFPCFKIIADSHVLPSILEGLPNPRVLWMYREPGPNAASRLVKFPHGTAAIRKVCADQPGGGWFAEGVSPAVKRRLRELDTSRFADFDYACLVWWVRNQLYFEMGLDSDPRVRLLRYETLVSQPEPTMRALFDWTGMGWSQSSMRFVHARSVKKANLPRLDPQVEALCTELLQRLDAEHAAQWIKVSAARKIPATNAVMGGAPGTV
;
A
#
# COMPACT_ATOMS: atom_id res chain seq x y z
N PHE A 1 10.35 2.25 8.18
CA PHE A 1 11.11 0.99 8.16
C PHE A 1 12.62 1.17 7.94
N HIS A 2 13.10 2.06 7.05
CA HIS A 2 14.54 2.26 6.81
C HIS A 2 15.43 2.44 8.05
N LEU A 3 14.88 2.93 9.13
CA LEU A 3 15.62 3.14 10.39
C LEU A 3 15.33 2.09 11.46
N HIS A 4 14.56 1.06 11.14
CA HIS A 4 14.30 0.00 12.08
C HIS A 4 15.46 -1.02 12.09
N PRO A 5 16.02 -1.40 13.25
CA PRO A 5 17.21 -2.23 13.31
C PRO A 5 17.01 -3.66 12.81
N GLU A 6 15.77 -4.16 12.81
CA GLU A 6 15.45 -5.51 12.32
C GLU A 6 15.07 -5.56 10.84
N THR A 7 15.11 -4.43 10.09
CA THR A 7 14.63 -4.39 8.71
C THR A 7 15.74 -4.07 7.71
N GLU A 8 15.72 -4.77 6.59
CA GLU A 8 16.36 -4.37 5.34
C GLU A 8 15.29 -3.86 4.38
N VAL A 9 15.37 -2.59 3.95
CA VAL A 9 14.41 -2.05 2.99
C VAL A 9 14.99 -2.05 1.59
N LEU A 10 14.33 -2.76 0.71
CA LEU A 10 14.65 -2.91 -0.70
C LEU A 10 13.71 -2.01 -1.50
N ASP A 11 14.18 -0.80 -1.78
CA ASP A 11 13.43 0.18 -2.56
C ASP A 11 13.39 -0.19 -4.05
N GLU A 12 12.27 0.16 -4.68
CA GLU A 12 12.11 0.06 -6.13
C GLU A 12 13.12 0.96 -6.83
N ALA A 13 13.97 0.37 -7.65
CA ALA A 13 15.08 1.03 -8.32
C ALA A 13 15.26 0.49 -9.73
N ARG A 14 15.99 1.23 -10.57
CA ARG A 14 16.29 0.80 -11.94
C ARG A 14 17.09 -0.49 -11.97
N ASP A 15 18.06 -0.63 -11.07
CA ASP A 15 18.81 -1.88 -10.89
C ASP A 15 19.21 -2.05 -9.43
N SER A 16 18.84 -3.20 -8.85
CA SER A 16 19.19 -3.59 -7.48
C SER A 16 19.07 -5.11 -7.31
N ARG A 17 19.40 -5.61 -6.11
CA ARG A 17 19.17 -7.03 -5.76
C ARG A 17 17.75 -7.49 -6.06
N ALA A 18 16.75 -6.65 -5.72
CA ALA A 18 15.34 -7.00 -5.75
C ALA A 18 14.61 -6.52 -7.01
N PHE A 19 15.15 -5.53 -7.71
CA PHE A 19 14.47 -4.89 -8.85
C PHE A 19 15.38 -4.81 -10.07
N PHE A 20 14.76 -4.83 -11.25
CA PHE A 20 15.39 -4.54 -12.53
C PHE A 20 14.42 -3.69 -13.35
N ASP A 21 14.87 -2.56 -13.87
CA ASP A 21 14.06 -1.57 -14.59
C ASP A 21 12.77 -1.20 -13.82
N TYR A 22 12.90 -0.95 -12.50
CA TYR A 22 11.81 -0.67 -11.55
C TYR A 22 10.79 -1.80 -11.39
N ARG A 23 11.05 -2.98 -11.95
CA ARG A 23 10.19 -4.17 -11.84
C ARG A 23 10.78 -5.13 -10.81
N ILE A 24 9.92 -5.70 -9.97
CA ILE A 24 10.38 -6.72 -9.02
C ILE A 24 10.89 -7.95 -9.75
N ARG A 25 12.02 -8.47 -9.31
CA ARG A 25 12.55 -9.72 -9.85
C ARG A 25 11.59 -10.89 -9.54
N ASP A 26 11.73 -11.98 -10.27
CA ASP A 26 10.85 -13.13 -10.11
C ASP A 26 10.82 -13.67 -8.67
N ARG A 27 9.79 -14.47 -8.37
CA ARG A 27 9.56 -15.04 -7.04
C ARG A 27 10.74 -15.87 -6.53
N ARG A 28 11.48 -16.56 -7.42
CA ARG A 28 12.66 -17.34 -7.02
C ARG A 28 13.73 -16.43 -6.46
N LYS A 29 13.99 -15.33 -7.15
CA LYS A 29 14.96 -14.32 -6.71
C LYS A 29 14.53 -13.64 -5.42
N VAL A 30 13.25 -13.31 -5.26
CA VAL A 30 12.70 -12.77 -4.00
C VAL A 30 12.93 -13.76 -2.85
N LYS A 31 12.63 -15.04 -3.02
CA LYS A 31 12.89 -16.08 -2.01
C LYS A 31 14.38 -16.21 -1.67
N GLN A 32 15.25 -16.15 -2.67
CA GLN A 32 16.70 -16.16 -2.46
C GLN A 32 17.14 -14.97 -1.61
N ILE A 33 16.69 -13.75 -1.93
CA ILE A 33 17.01 -12.54 -1.18
C ILE A 33 16.56 -12.65 0.27
N ILE A 34 15.35 -13.17 0.52
CA ILE A 34 14.84 -13.38 1.87
C ILE A 34 15.71 -14.37 2.64
N ALA A 35 16.12 -15.47 1.99
CA ALA A 35 16.96 -16.50 2.63
C ALA A 35 18.39 -16.01 2.93
N GLU A 36 18.92 -15.10 2.12
CA GLU A 36 20.25 -14.52 2.28
C GLU A 36 20.28 -13.29 3.18
N SER A 37 19.12 -12.73 3.55
CA SER A 37 19.06 -11.53 4.39
C SER A 37 19.49 -11.83 5.81
N HIS A 38 20.36 -11.00 6.36
CA HIS A 38 20.75 -11.01 7.76
C HIS A 38 19.73 -10.32 8.67
N TYR A 39 18.74 -9.67 8.08
CA TYR A 39 17.69 -8.97 8.80
C TYR A 39 16.47 -9.87 8.98
N ARG A 40 15.82 -9.73 10.12
CA ARG A 40 14.62 -10.51 10.43
C ARG A 40 13.45 -10.18 9.49
N PHE A 41 13.38 -8.94 8.99
CA PHE A 41 12.31 -8.44 8.14
C PHE A 41 12.86 -7.77 6.88
N PRO A 42 13.17 -8.52 5.81
CA PRO A 42 13.41 -7.92 4.50
C PRO A 42 12.10 -7.33 3.95
N CYS A 43 12.11 -6.02 3.69
CA CYS A 43 10.95 -5.25 3.26
C CYS A 43 11.11 -4.84 1.80
N PHE A 44 10.21 -5.25 0.95
CA PHE A 44 10.19 -4.89 -0.47
C PHE A 44 9.19 -3.76 -0.71
N LYS A 45 9.62 -2.62 -1.23
CA LYS A 45 8.75 -1.52 -1.61
C LYS A 45 8.35 -1.67 -3.07
N ILE A 46 7.19 -2.26 -3.30
CA ILE A 46 6.67 -2.59 -4.64
C ILE A 46 5.61 -1.55 -5.01
N ILE A 47 5.82 -0.78 -6.08
CA ILE A 47 4.89 0.23 -6.57
C ILE A 47 4.37 -0.16 -7.97
N ALA A 48 5.27 -0.33 -8.94
CA ALA A 48 4.91 -0.64 -10.32
C ALA A 48 4.24 -2.01 -10.43
N ASP A 49 4.77 -3.00 -9.71
CA ASP A 49 4.33 -4.40 -9.77
C ASP A 49 3.32 -4.81 -8.69
N SER A 50 2.60 -3.88 -8.09
CA SER A 50 1.61 -4.24 -7.07
C SER A 50 0.55 -5.23 -7.57
N HIS A 51 0.30 -5.32 -8.88
CA HIS A 51 -0.63 -6.27 -9.51
C HIS A 51 -0.16 -7.73 -9.48
N VAL A 52 1.14 -8.01 -9.31
CA VAL A 52 1.66 -9.39 -9.19
C VAL A 52 1.79 -9.86 -7.74
N LEU A 53 1.36 -9.04 -6.79
CA LEU A 53 1.48 -9.30 -5.37
C LEU A 53 0.96 -10.69 -4.93
N PRO A 54 -0.22 -11.17 -5.38
CA PRO A 54 -0.69 -12.50 -5.00
C PRO A 54 0.32 -13.60 -5.36
N SER A 55 0.92 -13.54 -6.54
CA SER A 55 1.90 -14.54 -6.98
C SER A 55 3.22 -14.48 -6.20
N ILE A 56 3.62 -13.29 -5.74
CA ILE A 56 4.81 -13.11 -4.91
C ILE A 56 4.59 -13.72 -3.52
N LEU A 57 3.40 -13.53 -2.95
CA LEU A 57 3.06 -14.03 -1.61
C LEU A 57 2.97 -15.54 -1.50
N GLU A 58 2.77 -16.22 -2.64
CA GLU A 58 2.70 -17.68 -2.66
C GLU A 58 3.99 -18.35 -2.17
N GLY A 59 3.86 -19.18 -1.14
CA GLY A 59 4.97 -19.97 -0.58
C GLY A 59 6.08 -19.13 0.05
N LEU A 60 5.81 -17.86 0.43
CA LEU A 60 6.63 -17.10 1.36
C LEU A 60 6.22 -17.46 2.80
N PRO A 61 7.19 -17.60 3.72
CA PRO A 61 6.90 -17.88 5.11
C PRO A 61 6.32 -16.62 5.76
N ASN A 62 5.05 -16.69 6.17
CA ASN A 62 4.36 -15.67 6.97
C ASN A 62 4.53 -14.21 6.46
N PRO A 63 4.33 -13.92 5.18
CA PRO A 63 4.51 -12.57 4.64
C PRO A 63 3.46 -11.61 5.23
N ARG A 64 3.81 -10.33 5.28
CA ARG A 64 2.90 -9.24 5.64
C ARG A 64 2.95 -8.18 4.56
N VAL A 65 1.80 -7.66 4.18
CA VAL A 65 1.68 -6.63 3.17
C VAL A 65 0.99 -5.41 3.76
N LEU A 66 1.65 -4.28 3.62
CA LEU A 66 1.07 -2.99 3.95
C LEU A 66 0.73 -2.26 2.66
N TRP A 67 -0.57 -2.18 2.35
CA TRP A 67 -1.07 -1.38 1.24
C TRP A 67 -1.31 0.04 1.72
N MET A 68 -0.42 0.95 1.34
CA MET A 68 -0.53 2.35 1.74
C MET A 68 -1.32 3.14 0.70
N TYR A 69 -2.37 3.83 1.13
CA TYR A 69 -3.14 4.75 0.31
C TYR A 69 -3.20 6.15 0.95
N ARG A 70 -3.54 7.14 0.15
CA ARG A 70 -3.63 8.55 0.50
C ARG A 70 -4.82 9.16 -0.21
N GLU A 71 -5.33 10.31 0.26
CA GLU A 71 -6.33 11.08 -0.49
C GLU A 71 -5.91 11.32 -1.94
N PRO A 72 -6.86 11.19 -2.92
CA PRO A 72 -6.54 11.24 -4.35
C PRO A 72 -5.95 12.58 -4.77
N GLY A 73 -6.52 13.70 -4.35
CA GLY A 73 -6.07 15.04 -4.75
C GLY A 73 -4.62 15.34 -4.34
N PRO A 74 -4.26 15.26 -3.05
CA PRO A 74 -2.87 15.45 -2.62
C PRO A 74 -1.89 14.44 -3.23
N ASN A 75 -2.34 13.21 -3.52
CA ASN A 75 -1.53 12.22 -4.23
C ASN A 75 -1.26 12.67 -5.67
N ALA A 76 -2.30 13.06 -6.40
CA ALA A 76 -2.21 13.52 -7.78
C ALA A 76 -1.32 14.77 -7.92
N ALA A 77 -1.48 15.76 -7.04
CA ALA A 77 -0.65 16.96 -7.03
C ALA A 77 0.84 16.62 -6.84
N SER A 78 1.16 15.76 -5.85
CA SER A 78 2.52 15.31 -5.62
C SER A 78 3.09 14.52 -6.80
N ARG A 79 2.25 13.70 -7.46
CA ARG A 79 2.62 12.93 -8.64
C ARG A 79 2.98 13.83 -9.82
N LEU A 80 2.17 14.86 -10.11
CA LEU A 80 2.41 15.78 -11.22
C LEU A 80 3.71 16.56 -11.05
N VAL A 81 4.04 16.97 -9.83
CA VAL A 81 5.33 17.62 -9.54
C VAL A 81 6.50 16.68 -9.82
N LYS A 82 6.40 15.41 -9.43
CA LYS A 82 7.47 14.43 -9.56
C LYS A 82 7.58 13.84 -10.97
N PHE A 83 6.45 13.70 -11.65
CA PHE A 83 6.32 13.07 -12.96
C PHE A 83 5.40 13.91 -13.87
N PRO A 84 5.86 15.04 -14.43
CA PRO A 84 5.01 15.95 -15.20
C PRO A 84 4.31 15.30 -16.40
N HIS A 85 4.95 14.31 -17.02
CA HIS A 85 4.40 13.56 -18.16
C HIS A 85 3.74 12.23 -17.76
N GLY A 86 3.56 11.99 -16.46
CA GLY A 86 3.08 10.70 -15.92
C GLY A 86 1.62 10.38 -16.22
N THR A 87 0.88 11.27 -16.91
CA THR A 87 -0.52 11.07 -17.30
C THR A 87 -0.69 10.52 -18.74
N ALA A 88 0.37 10.55 -19.56
CA ALA A 88 0.28 10.16 -20.98
C ALA A 88 -0.29 8.75 -21.19
N ALA A 89 0.07 7.82 -20.35
CA ALA A 89 -0.34 6.43 -20.49
C ALA A 89 -1.79 6.18 -20.02
N ILE A 90 -2.30 6.86 -18.97
CA ILE A 90 -3.72 6.74 -18.58
C ILE A 90 -4.63 7.38 -19.64
N ARG A 91 -4.19 8.47 -20.29
CA ARG A 91 -4.89 9.06 -21.45
C ARG A 91 -5.10 8.02 -22.55
N LYS A 92 -4.08 7.21 -22.88
CA LYS A 92 -4.17 6.13 -23.86
C LYS A 92 -5.19 5.07 -23.45
N VAL A 93 -5.25 4.70 -22.17
CA VAL A 93 -6.23 3.74 -21.67
C VAL A 93 -7.66 4.28 -21.80
N CYS A 94 -7.90 5.54 -21.44
CA CYS A 94 -9.20 6.18 -21.61
C CYS A 94 -9.62 6.27 -23.09
N ALA A 95 -8.66 6.51 -24.01
CA ALA A 95 -8.89 6.61 -25.45
C ALA A 95 -8.89 5.23 -26.17
N ASP A 96 -8.84 4.12 -25.46
CA ASP A 96 -8.71 2.76 -26.00
C ASP A 96 -7.50 2.57 -26.93
N GLN A 97 -6.42 3.26 -26.64
CA GLN A 97 -5.18 3.17 -27.41
C GLN A 97 -4.17 2.23 -26.75
N PRO A 98 -3.30 1.54 -27.51
CA PRO A 98 -2.25 0.69 -26.95
C PRO A 98 -1.21 1.51 -26.17
N GLY A 99 -0.54 0.88 -25.20
CA GLY A 99 0.59 1.49 -24.49
C GLY A 99 0.21 2.17 -23.18
N GLY A 100 -0.72 1.60 -22.41
CA GLY A 100 -1.14 2.09 -21.09
C GLY A 100 -0.08 2.05 -19.99
N GLY A 101 1.12 1.53 -20.26
CA GLY A 101 2.22 1.45 -19.29
C GLY A 101 1.90 0.57 -18.08
N TRP A 102 2.83 0.55 -17.13
CA TRP A 102 2.79 -0.32 -15.94
C TRP A 102 1.51 -0.16 -15.09
N PHE A 103 0.91 1.01 -15.02
CA PHE A 103 -0.28 1.22 -14.19
C PHE A 103 -1.58 0.68 -14.80
N ALA A 104 -1.58 0.30 -16.10
CA ALA A 104 -2.67 -0.42 -16.73
C ALA A 104 -2.51 -1.95 -16.65
N GLU A 105 -1.36 -2.42 -16.15
CA GLU A 105 -1.09 -3.85 -15.95
C GLU A 105 -1.88 -4.39 -14.76
N GLY A 106 -2.43 -5.58 -14.90
CA GLY A 106 -3.27 -6.23 -13.90
C GLY A 106 -4.68 -5.63 -13.76
N VAL A 107 -4.99 -4.56 -14.47
CA VAL A 107 -6.31 -3.91 -14.43
C VAL A 107 -7.34 -4.71 -15.20
N SER A 108 -8.47 -5.00 -14.56
CA SER A 108 -9.53 -5.81 -15.15
C SER A 108 -10.16 -5.17 -16.39
N PRO A 109 -10.78 -5.97 -17.29
CA PRO A 109 -11.56 -5.45 -18.40
C PRO A 109 -12.71 -4.53 -17.95
N ALA A 110 -13.29 -4.77 -16.77
CA ALA A 110 -14.37 -3.95 -16.23
C ALA A 110 -13.91 -2.54 -15.88
N VAL A 111 -12.76 -2.41 -15.21
CA VAL A 111 -12.15 -1.11 -14.90
C VAL A 111 -11.74 -0.38 -16.17
N LYS A 112 -11.12 -1.07 -17.13
CA LYS A 112 -10.76 -0.48 -18.42
C LYS A 112 -11.98 0.06 -19.16
N ARG A 113 -13.09 -0.68 -19.19
CA ARG A 113 -14.35 -0.24 -19.79
C ARG A 113 -14.87 1.02 -19.09
N ARG A 114 -14.91 1.07 -17.76
CA ARG A 114 -15.35 2.26 -17.00
C ARG A 114 -14.52 3.50 -17.32
N LEU A 115 -13.21 3.34 -17.55
CA LEU A 115 -12.36 4.45 -17.99
C LEU A 115 -12.69 4.96 -19.41
N ARG A 116 -13.07 4.08 -20.32
CA ARG A 116 -13.43 4.44 -21.71
C ARG A 116 -14.80 5.09 -21.82
N GLU A 117 -15.69 4.87 -20.85
CA GLU A 117 -17.01 5.49 -20.77
C GLU A 117 -16.98 6.92 -20.24
N LEU A 118 -15.83 7.41 -19.78
CA LEU A 118 -15.68 8.79 -19.30
C LEU A 118 -15.63 9.77 -20.48
N ASP A 119 -16.38 10.88 -20.37
CA ASP A 119 -16.20 12.01 -21.27
C ASP A 119 -14.95 12.81 -20.86
N THR A 120 -13.85 12.51 -21.54
CA THR A 120 -12.54 13.11 -21.25
C THR A 120 -12.29 14.45 -21.93
N SER A 121 -13.27 15.01 -22.62
CA SER A 121 -13.12 16.24 -23.45
C SER A 121 -12.67 17.46 -22.64
N ARG A 122 -12.97 17.50 -21.34
CA ARG A 122 -12.64 18.61 -20.43
C ARG A 122 -11.59 18.26 -19.39
N PHE A 123 -11.02 17.04 -19.42
CA PHE A 123 -10.07 16.59 -18.39
C PHE A 123 -8.73 17.33 -18.48
N ALA A 124 -8.30 17.89 -17.34
CA ALA A 124 -6.96 18.40 -17.14
C ALA A 124 -5.98 17.28 -16.72
N ASP A 125 -4.69 17.56 -16.65
CA ASP A 125 -3.68 16.62 -16.15
C ASP A 125 -3.96 16.16 -14.73
N PHE A 126 -4.60 17.01 -13.92
CA PHE A 126 -4.95 16.69 -12.54
C PHE A 126 -6.02 15.58 -12.47
N ASP A 127 -7.02 15.61 -13.35
CA ASP A 127 -8.04 14.57 -13.47
C ASP A 127 -7.41 13.22 -13.83
N TYR A 128 -6.55 13.21 -14.84
CA TYR A 128 -5.83 11.98 -15.23
C TYR A 128 -4.89 11.47 -14.13
N ALA A 129 -4.26 12.35 -13.36
CA ALA A 129 -3.43 11.94 -12.24
C ALA A 129 -4.28 11.30 -11.11
N CYS A 130 -5.49 11.79 -10.86
CA CYS A 130 -6.45 11.16 -9.96
C CYS A 130 -6.97 9.83 -10.50
N LEU A 131 -7.19 9.69 -11.81
CA LEU A 131 -7.53 8.41 -12.42
C LEU A 131 -6.41 7.37 -12.28
N VAL A 132 -5.13 7.76 -12.34
CA VAL A 132 -4.02 6.84 -12.02
C VAL A 132 -4.12 6.35 -10.59
N TRP A 133 -4.42 7.24 -9.63
CA TRP A 133 -4.65 6.86 -8.24
C TRP A 133 -5.83 5.88 -8.12
N TRP A 134 -6.93 6.16 -8.78
CA TRP A 134 -8.13 5.32 -8.78
C TRP A 134 -7.82 3.92 -9.31
N VAL A 135 -7.22 3.81 -10.50
CA VAL A 135 -6.86 2.54 -11.13
C VAL A 135 -5.96 1.69 -10.22
N ARG A 136 -4.93 2.30 -9.65
CA ARG A 136 -3.98 1.54 -8.81
C ARG A 136 -4.58 1.06 -7.50
N ASN A 137 -5.50 1.82 -6.92
CA ASN A 137 -6.16 1.41 -5.69
C ASN A 137 -7.35 0.45 -5.92
N GLN A 138 -7.95 0.40 -7.13
CA GLN A 138 -8.90 -0.64 -7.51
C GLN A 138 -8.27 -2.04 -7.42
N LEU A 139 -7.00 -2.19 -7.76
CA LEU A 139 -6.28 -3.46 -7.68
C LEU A 139 -6.35 -4.11 -6.30
N TYR A 140 -6.42 -3.33 -5.23
CA TYR A 140 -6.55 -3.87 -3.87
C TYR A 140 -7.77 -4.79 -3.76
N PHE A 141 -8.90 -4.36 -4.26
CA PHE A 141 -10.15 -5.15 -4.24
C PHE A 141 -10.21 -6.18 -5.37
N GLU A 142 -9.72 -5.84 -6.57
CA GLU A 142 -9.71 -6.78 -7.70
C GLU A 142 -8.87 -8.02 -7.45
N MET A 143 -7.81 -7.90 -6.65
CA MET A 143 -6.98 -9.02 -6.23
C MET A 143 -7.50 -9.76 -4.98
N GLY A 144 -8.64 -9.34 -4.40
CA GLY A 144 -9.19 -9.94 -3.18
C GLY A 144 -8.34 -9.71 -1.93
N LEU A 145 -7.52 -8.65 -1.91
CA LEU A 145 -6.61 -8.36 -0.80
C LEU A 145 -7.36 -7.92 0.47
N ASP A 146 -8.58 -7.43 0.36
CA ASP A 146 -9.50 -7.15 1.45
C ASP A 146 -9.85 -8.39 2.29
N SER A 147 -9.82 -9.57 1.67
CA SER A 147 -10.09 -10.85 2.32
C SER A 147 -8.81 -11.58 2.78
N ASP A 148 -7.61 -11.09 2.46
CA ASP A 148 -6.35 -11.73 2.83
C ASP A 148 -5.84 -11.24 4.20
N PRO A 149 -5.78 -12.09 5.25
CA PRO A 149 -5.35 -11.69 6.59
C PRO A 149 -3.88 -11.25 6.67
N ARG A 150 -3.09 -11.52 5.63
CA ARG A 150 -1.69 -11.10 5.50
C ARG A 150 -1.56 -9.66 5.04
N VAL A 151 -2.65 -9.03 4.56
CA VAL A 151 -2.68 -7.71 3.97
C VAL A 151 -3.41 -6.73 4.87
N ARG A 152 -2.87 -5.53 5.03
CA ARG A 152 -3.55 -4.42 5.71
C ARG A 152 -3.43 -3.13 4.93
N LEU A 153 -4.52 -2.37 4.98
CA LEU A 153 -4.54 -0.98 4.52
C LEU A 153 -3.88 -0.07 5.57
N LEU A 154 -3.12 0.90 5.09
CA LEU A 154 -2.65 2.01 5.91
C LEU A 154 -2.98 3.33 5.22
N ARG A 155 -3.84 4.12 5.85
CA ARG A 155 -4.12 5.48 5.41
C ARG A 155 -2.96 6.40 5.79
N TYR A 156 -2.39 7.09 4.81
CA TYR A 156 -1.26 8.00 5.02
C TYR A 156 -1.59 9.11 6.02
N GLU A 157 -2.79 9.70 5.92
CA GLU A 157 -3.26 10.76 6.81
C GLU A 157 -3.35 10.29 8.26
N THR A 158 -3.78 9.04 8.51
CA THR A 158 -3.78 8.44 9.86
C THR A 158 -2.36 8.30 10.40
N LEU A 159 -1.43 7.82 9.57
CA LEU A 159 -0.03 7.67 9.97
C LEU A 159 0.58 9.00 10.40
N VAL A 160 0.34 10.09 9.66
CA VAL A 160 0.98 11.38 9.95
C VAL A 160 0.27 12.21 11.02
N SER A 161 -1.04 11.97 11.24
CA SER A 161 -1.80 12.63 12.33
C SER A 161 -1.67 11.92 13.67
N GLN A 162 -1.49 10.60 13.65
CA GLN A 162 -1.34 9.75 14.84
C GLN A 162 -0.13 8.81 14.68
N PRO A 163 1.08 9.35 14.56
CA PRO A 163 2.23 8.57 14.13
C PRO A 163 2.60 7.44 15.11
N GLU A 164 2.73 7.74 16.40
CA GLU A 164 3.15 6.73 17.37
C GLU A 164 2.11 5.61 17.58
N PRO A 165 0.82 5.89 17.82
CA PRO A 165 -0.19 4.84 17.94
C PRO A 165 -0.27 3.96 16.70
N THR A 166 -0.19 4.55 15.50
CA THR A 166 -0.25 3.84 14.23
C THR A 166 0.97 2.93 14.04
N MET A 167 2.17 3.44 14.31
CA MET A 167 3.39 2.63 14.18
C MET A 167 3.47 1.52 15.22
N ARG A 168 3.01 1.74 16.45
CA ARG A 168 2.92 0.68 17.46
C ARG A 168 1.99 -0.44 17.02
N ALA A 169 0.79 -0.10 16.56
CA ALA A 169 -0.15 -1.09 16.06
C ALA A 169 0.38 -1.86 14.84
N LEU A 170 1.14 -1.18 13.97
CA LEU A 170 1.77 -1.78 12.81
C LEU A 170 2.87 -2.76 13.21
N PHE A 171 3.76 -2.38 14.14
CA PHE A 171 4.83 -3.24 14.61
C PHE A 171 4.28 -4.47 15.36
N ASP A 172 3.26 -4.30 16.19
CA ASP A 172 2.58 -5.43 16.84
C ASP A 172 1.98 -6.41 15.81
N TRP A 173 1.35 -5.88 14.76
CA TRP A 173 0.78 -6.74 13.72
C TRP A 173 1.85 -7.48 12.90
N THR A 174 3.00 -6.85 12.65
CA THR A 174 4.10 -7.48 11.92
C THR A 174 4.97 -8.36 12.81
N GLY A 175 4.84 -8.26 14.13
CA GLY A 175 5.71 -8.94 15.09
C GLY A 175 7.09 -8.29 15.24
N MET A 176 7.21 -7.02 14.84
CA MET A 176 8.43 -6.20 14.99
C MET A 176 8.48 -5.56 16.37
N GLY A 177 9.68 -5.44 16.93
CA GLY A 177 9.91 -4.68 18.14
C GLY A 177 9.66 -3.18 17.96
N TRP A 178 9.36 -2.46 19.05
CA TRP A 178 9.26 -1.00 18.98
C TRP A 178 10.63 -0.36 18.70
N SER A 179 10.68 0.56 17.76
CA SER A 179 11.88 1.33 17.44
C SER A 179 11.56 2.82 17.33
N GLN A 180 12.08 3.62 18.25
CA GLN A 180 11.92 5.07 18.24
C GLN A 180 12.55 5.72 17.02
N SER A 181 13.64 5.16 16.49
CA SER A 181 14.31 5.65 15.29
C SER A 181 13.41 5.62 14.05
N SER A 182 12.48 4.67 13.98
CA SER A 182 11.51 4.56 12.88
C SER A 182 10.55 5.75 12.81
N MET A 183 10.43 6.53 13.89
CA MET A 183 9.57 7.72 13.94
C MET A 183 10.22 8.97 13.34
N ARG A 184 11.53 8.98 13.17
CA ARG A 184 12.31 10.18 12.82
C ARG A 184 11.82 10.91 11.56
N PHE A 185 11.27 10.18 10.60
CA PHE A 185 10.81 10.74 9.32
C PHE A 185 9.29 10.77 9.15
N VAL A 186 8.54 10.42 10.20
CA VAL A 186 7.08 10.51 10.16
C VAL A 186 6.66 11.90 10.62
N HIS A 187 6.32 12.79 9.68
CA HIS A 187 5.99 14.18 9.98
C HIS A 187 4.65 14.61 9.39
N ALA A 188 3.86 15.34 10.18
CA ALA A 188 2.60 15.95 9.75
C ALA A 188 2.77 17.06 8.67
N ARG A 189 4.00 17.46 8.37
CA ARG A 189 4.31 18.53 7.39
C ARG A 189 3.80 18.23 5.97
N SER A 190 3.58 16.96 5.65
CA SER A 190 3.12 16.53 4.32
C SER A 190 1.60 16.66 4.11
N VAL A 191 0.84 17.01 5.15
CA VAL A 191 -0.63 17.23 5.09
C VAL A 191 -0.95 18.72 4.95
N LYS A 192 -0.15 19.47 4.19
CA LYS A 192 -0.53 20.83 3.85
C LYS A 192 -1.76 20.80 2.94
N LYS A 193 -2.82 21.51 3.35
CA LYS A 193 -3.94 21.84 2.45
C LYS A 193 -3.37 22.70 1.30
N ALA A 194 -3.02 22.06 0.20
CA ALA A 194 -2.73 22.78 -1.04
C ALA A 194 -4.07 23.26 -1.60
N ASN A 195 -4.09 24.42 -2.24
CA ASN A 195 -5.20 24.78 -3.11
C ASN A 195 -5.15 23.81 -4.31
N LEU A 196 -5.94 22.74 -4.23
CA LEU A 196 -6.00 21.73 -5.27
C LEU A 196 -6.91 22.23 -6.39
N PRO A 197 -6.60 21.92 -7.65
CA PRO A 197 -7.53 22.16 -8.76
C PRO A 197 -8.86 21.44 -8.49
N ARG A 198 -9.96 21.99 -9.00
CA ARG A 198 -11.25 21.32 -8.99
C ARG A 198 -11.20 20.13 -9.93
N LEU A 199 -11.72 18.99 -9.48
CA LEU A 199 -11.85 17.79 -10.30
C LEU A 199 -13.07 17.88 -11.22
N ASP A 200 -12.99 17.22 -12.37
CA ASP A 200 -14.18 16.90 -13.15
C ASP A 200 -15.13 16.04 -12.31
N PRO A 201 -16.45 16.30 -12.33
CA PRO A 201 -17.41 15.57 -11.49
C PRO A 201 -17.38 14.04 -11.67
N GLN A 202 -17.09 13.54 -12.86
CA GLN A 202 -16.99 12.08 -13.11
C GLN A 202 -15.79 11.49 -12.36
N VAL A 203 -14.64 12.18 -12.40
CA VAL A 203 -13.42 11.73 -11.70
C VAL A 203 -13.57 11.86 -10.19
N GLU A 204 -14.20 12.95 -9.73
CA GLU A 204 -14.51 13.17 -8.32
C GLU A 204 -15.39 12.05 -7.75
N ALA A 205 -16.45 11.66 -8.49
CA ALA A 205 -17.34 10.57 -8.09
C ALA A 205 -16.60 9.24 -7.97
N LEU A 206 -15.78 8.88 -8.97
CA LEU A 206 -14.98 7.64 -8.95
C LEU A 206 -14.01 7.60 -7.77
N CYS A 207 -13.30 8.70 -7.55
CA CYS A 207 -12.30 8.79 -6.48
C CYS A 207 -12.96 8.78 -5.10
N THR A 208 -14.09 9.44 -4.93
CA THR A 208 -14.84 9.49 -3.67
C THR A 208 -15.39 8.12 -3.30
N GLU A 209 -16.02 7.42 -4.24
CA GLU A 209 -16.55 6.06 -4.05
C GLU A 209 -15.45 5.11 -3.57
N LEU A 210 -14.31 5.10 -4.27
CA LEU A 210 -13.20 4.24 -3.91
C LEU A 210 -12.55 4.61 -2.57
N LEU A 211 -12.36 5.91 -2.30
CA LEU A 211 -11.80 6.38 -1.04
C LEU A 211 -12.68 5.96 0.15
N GLN A 212 -13.99 6.12 0.04
CA GLN A 212 -14.93 5.68 1.08
C GLN A 212 -14.83 4.17 1.33
N ARG A 213 -14.71 3.38 0.28
CA ARG A 213 -14.54 1.93 0.38
C ARG A 213 -13.22 1.55 1.05
N LEU A 214 -12.11 2.20 0.69
CA LEU A 214 -10.80 2.01 1.33
C LEU A 214 -10.82 2.43 2.81
N ASP A 215 -11.47 3.55 3.12
CA ASP A 215 -11.58 4.05 4.51
C ASP A 215 -12.40 3.12 5.38
N ALA A 216 -13.51 2.57 4.86
CA ALA A 216 -14.34 1.60 5.57
C ALA A 216 -13.56 0.31 5.87
N GLU A 217 -12.81 -0.22 4.89
CA GLU A 217 -11.99 -1.40 5.06
C GLU A 217 -10.83 -1.15 6.03
N HIS A 218 -10.14 -0.02 5.91
CA HIS A 218 -9.10 0.39 6.86
C HIS A 218 -9.63 0.42 8.29
N ALA A 219 -10.78 1.07 8.52
CA ALA A 219 -11.38 1.14 9.84
C ALA A 219 -11.71 -0.26 10.39
N ALA A 220 -12.29 -1.15 9.58
CA ALA A 220 -12.63 -2.51 9.98
C ALA A 220 -11.39 -3.34 10.37
N GLN A 221 -10.29 -3.19 9.65
CA GLN A 221 -9.04 -3.90 9.92
C GLN A 221 -8.38 -3.44 11.24
N TRP A 222 -8.42 -2.13 11.54
CA TRP A 222 -7.75 -1.58 12.73
C TRP A 222 -8.59 -1.72 14.01
N ILE A 223 -9.92 -1.75 13.93
CA ILE A 223 -10.81 -2.08 15.06
C ILE A 223 -10.52 -3.51 15.55
N LYS A 224 -10.37 -4.47 14.65
CA LYS A 224 -10.06 -5.88 15.00
C LYS A 224 -8.74 -5.99 15.79
N VAL A 225 -7.72 -5.19 15.48
CA VAL A 225 -6.45 -5.17 16.24
C VAL A 225 -6.64 -4.67 17.67
N SER A 226 -7.40 -3.61 17.84
CA SER A 226 -7.69 -3.04 19.16
C SER A 226 -8.51 -3.98 20.05
N ALA A 227 -9.43 -4.75 19.45
CA ALA A 227 -10.24 -5.75 20.16
C ALA A 227 -9.40 -6.97 20.60
N ALA A 228 -8.50 -7.45 19.75
CA ALA A 228 -7.60 -8.57 20.07
C ALA A 228 -6.66 -8.28 21.25
N ARG A 229 -6.32 -7.01 21.49
CA ARG A 229 -5.53 -6.58 22.65
C ARG A 229 -6.28 -6.64 23.99
N LYS A 230 -7.63 -6.68 23.99
CA LYS A 230 -8.45 -6.68 25.21
C LYS A 230 -8.66 -8.06 25.80
N ILE A 231 -8.16 -9.14 25.18
CA ILE A 231 -8.20 -10.46 25.77
C ILE A 231 -6.95 -10.59 26.65
N PRO A 232 -7.07 -10.57 28.01
CA PRO A 232 -5.94 -10.76 28.88
C PRO A 232 -5.37 -12.17 28.64
N ALA A 233 -4.05 -12.29 28.55
CA ALA A 233 -3.40 -13.57 28.58
C ALA A 233 -3.87 -14.30 29.84
N THR A 234 -4.65 -15.35 29.68
CA THR A 234 -5.06 -16.20 30.78
C THR A 234 -3.79 -16.79 31.34
N ASN A 235 -3.42 -16.38 32.56
CA ASN A 235 -2.32 -16.97 33.31
C ASN A 235 -2.58 -18.48 33.43
N ALA A 236 -1.86 -19.26 32.64
CA ALA A 236 -1.72 -20.68 32.93
C ALA A 236 -0.90 -20.80 34.23
N VAL A 237 -1.60 -20.84 35.35
CA VAL A 237 -1.04 -21.22 36.61
C VAL A 237 -0.67 -22.69 36.46
N MET A 238 0.60 -22.95 36.25
CA MET A 238 1.18 -24.28 36.39
C MET A 238 1.22 -24.58 37.90
N GLY A 239 0.22 -25.32 38.36
CA GLY A 239 0.22 -25.92 39.69
C GLY A 239 1.38 -26.90 39.82
N GLY A 240 2.44 -26.52 40.51
CA GLY A 240 3.47 -27.41 40.97
C GLY A 240 2.92 -28.28 42.11
N ALA A 241 2.85 -29.58 41.89
CA ALA A 241 2.61 -30.56 42.96
C ALA A 241 3.88 -30.71 43.82
N PRO A 242 3.80 -30.80 45.15
CA PRO A 242 4.95 -31.10 46.01
C PRO A 242 5.27 -32.59 45.97
N GLY A 243 6.44 -32.93 45.47
CA GLY A 243 7.01 -34.25 45.58
C GLY A 243 7.68 -34.43 46.95
N THR A 244 7.15 -35.32 47.73
CA THR A 244 7.75 -35.86 48.96
C THR A 244 8.78 -36.96 48.69
N VAL A 245 9.83 -36.96 49.53
CA VAL A 245 10.89 -37.91 49.84
C VAL A 245 12.13 -37.84 49.02
#